data_08a7d244dd584f433068fb22254872cc
#
_entry.id   08a7d244dd584f433068fb22254872cc
#
_cell.length_a   1.000
_cell.length_b   1.000
_cell.length_c   1.000
_cell.angle_alpha   90.00
_cell.angle_beta   90.00
_cell.angle_gamma   90.00
#
_symmetry.space_group_name_H-M   'P 1'
#
loop_
_entity.id
_entity.type
_entity.pdbx_description
1 polymer ?
#
loop_
_entity_poly.entity_id
_entity_poly.type
_entity_poly.pdbx_seq_one_letter_code
_entity_poly.pdbx_strand_id
1 'polypeptide(L)'
;KGEPIFEIEKADPEFYQTIFDKYADKIDGTKNIKPIVLRDFYTDTYFNGVFDNTKSQFTDDYPLTPTQKTSLEGFMRTHNRPMPDFIPDAQVVFDPSSEKGIQMETAPYHVNLYRKSGYMLGASSEVPELTYGTGAAMHKYIPNITKLMQHILGGGKTEFEHFVNWLAYIYQNKRKTMTAWIFTGVPGTGKGLFIHKV
;
A
#
# COMPACT_ATOMS: atom_id res chain seq x y z
N LYS A 1 -37.61 19.28 16.88
CA LYS A 1 -36.54 20.05 16.19
C LYS A 1 -35.27 19.63 16.90
N GLY A 2 -34.60 18.62 16.33
CA GLY A 2 -33.29 18.20 16.79
C GLY A 2 -32.25 19.15 16.25
N GLU A 3 -31.45 19.71 17.15
CA GLU A 3 -30.26 20.45 16.77
C GLU A 3 -29.30 19.50 16.07
N PRO A 4 -28.58 19.93 15.03
CA PRO A 4 -27.56 19.09 14.40
C PRO A 4 -26.47 18.82 15.44
N ILE A 5 -26.30 17.55 15.73
CA ILE A 5 -25.24 17.07 16.60
C ILE A 5 -23.96 17.16 15.79
N PHE A 6 -23.12 18.12 16.17
CA PHE A 6 -21.78 18.37 15.67
C PHE A 6 -21.68 18.78 14.18
N GLU A 7 -21.66 20.09 13.93
CA GLU A 7 -20.77 20.61 12.91
C GLU A 7 -19.37 20.04 13.22
N ILE A 8 -18.86 19.23 12.31
CA ILE A 8 -17.43 18.90 12.28
C ILE A 8 -16.73 20.20 11.87
N GLU A 9 -16.59 21.12 12.82
CA GLU A 9 -15.63 22.20 12.68
C GLU A 9 -14.32 21.55 12.29
N LYS A 10 -13.72 22.07 11.23
CA LYS A 10 -12.44 21.65 10.64
C LYS A 10 -11.52 21.13 11.72
N ALA A 11 -11.44 19.82 11.84
CA ALA A 11 -10.70 19.19 12.90
C ALA A 11 -9.26 19.69 12.77
N ASP A 12 -8.82 20.42 13.80
CA ASP A 12 -7.53 21.06 13.84
C ASP A 12 -6.44 19.98 13.69
N PRO A 13 -5.54 20.08 12.71
CA PRO A 13 -4.42 19.17 12.56
C PRO A 13 -3.62 18.99 13.86
N GLU A 14 -3.48 20.05 14.67
CA GLU A 14 -2.84 19.98 15.97
C GLU A 14 -3.59 19.13 16.98
N PHE A 15 -4.92 19.08 16.91
CA PHE A 15 -5.73 18.24 17.80
C PHE A 15 -5.45 16.75 17.59
N TYR A 16 -5.40 16.30 16.34
CA TYR A 16 -5.07 14.91 16.02
C TYR A 16 -3.60 14.60 16.27
N GLN A 17 -2.70 15.53 15.98
CA GLN A 17 -1.29 15.39 16.34
C GLN A 17 -1.14 15.27 17.86
N THR A 18 -1.86 16.08 18.62
CA THR A 18 -1.89 16.03 20.10
C THR A 18 -2.46 14.71 20.61
N ILE A 19 -3.52 14.17 19.97
CA ILE A 19 -4.05 12.84 20.31
C ILE A 19 -3.01 11.77 20.01
N PHE A 20 -2.40 11.79 18.82
CA PHE A 20 -1.35 10.84 18.46
C PHE A 20 -0.15 10.97 19.40
N ASP A 21 0.30 12.17 19.72
CA ASP A 21 1.47 12.41 20.57
C ASP A 21 1.20 12.12 22.06
N LYS A 22 0.02 12.47 22.59
CA LYS A 22 -0.37 12.19 23.98
C LYS A 22 -0.39 10.71 24.30
N TYR A 23 -0.70 9.86 23.34
CA TYR A 23 -0.66 8.40 23.51
C TYR A 23 0.68 7.79 23.11
N ALA A 24 1.57 8.56 22.44
CA ALA A 24 2.90 8.12 22.03
C ALA A 24 3.95 8.18 23.15
N ASP A 25 3.84 9.16 24.05
CA ASP A 25 4.92 9.51 25.00
C ASP A 25 5.06 8.55 26.20
N LYS A 26 4.23 7.52 26.32
CA LYS A 26 4.19 6.70 27.52
C LYS A 26 4.86 5.33 27.45
N ILE A 27 5.51 4.95 26.36
CA ILE A 27 6.18 3.65 26.24
C ILE A 27 7.65 3.78 25.82
N ASP A 28 8.44 3.30 26.71
CA ASP A 28 9.89 3.14 26.68
C ASP A 28 10.38 2.39 25.42
N GLY A 29 11.37 2.97 24.73
CA GLY A 29 12.18 2.29 23.72
C GLY A 29 11.69 2.26 22.27
N THR A 30 10.40 2.51 21.98
CA THR A 30 9.85 2.49 20.61
C THR A 30 9.17 3.80 20.25
N LYS A 31 9.85 4.93 20.44
CA LYS A 31 9.30 6.28 20.20
C LYS A 31 8.72 6.50 18.79
N ASN A 32 9.08 5.65 17.83
CA ASN A 32 8.73 5.83 16.43
C ASN A 32 7.63 4.88 15.94
N ILE A 33 7.23 3.89 16.73
CA ILE A 33 6.24 2.87 16.34
C ILE A 33 4.98 3.04 17.18
N LYS A 34 3.83 3.26 16.55
CA LYS A 34 2.56 3.56 17.22
C LYS A 34 1.45 2.62 16.74
N PRO A 35 0.76 1.88 17.65
CA PRO A 35 -0.48 1.21 17.30
C PRO A 35 -1.57 2.26 17.03
N ILE A 36 -2.27 2.11 15.94
CA ILE A 36 -3.31 3.01 15.48
C ILE A 36 -4.60 2.22 15.30
N VAL A 37 -5.70 2.80 15.73
CA VAL A 37 -7.05 2.36 15.42
C VAL A 37 -7.79 3.52 14.78
N LEU A 38 -8.57 3.24 13.74
CA LEU A 38 -9.35 4.27 13.04
C LEU A 38 -10.65 3.67 12.46
N ARG A 39 -11.56 4.55 12.06
CA ARG A 39 -12.76 4.20 11.32
C ARG A 39 -12.72 4.89 9.96
N ASP A 40 -12.97 4.14 8.90
CA ASP A 40 -13.18 4.74 7.59
C ASP A 40 -14.54 5.41 7.53
N PHE A 41 -14.53 6.72 7.28
CA PHE A 41 -15.71 7.56 7.28
C PHE A 41 -16.76 7.15 6.23
N TYR A 42 -16.32 6.65 5.07
CA TYR A 42 -17.23 6.31 3.98
C TYR A 42 -17.84 4.91 4.07
N THR A 43 -17.06 3.96 4.56
CA THR A 43 -17.48 2.54 4.62
C THR A 43 -17.93 2.10 5.99
N ASP A 44 -17.77 2.96 7.01
CA ASP A 44 -17.99 2.63 8.43
C ASP A 44 -17.18 1.41 8.90
N THR A 45 -16.08 1.12 8.22
CA THR A 45 -15.20 -0.01 8.51
C THR A 45 -14.12 0.42 9.50
N TYR A 46 -13.91 -0.38 10.53
CA TYR A 46 -12.82 -0.14 11.48
C TYR A 46 -11.53 -0.78 10.98
N PHE A 47 -10.42 -0.13 11.29
CA PHE A 47 -9.09 -0.58 10.95
C PHE A 47 -8.16 -0.53 12.15
N ASN A 48 -7.19 -1.44 12.18
CA ASN A 48 -6.07 -1.39 13.10
C ASN A 48 -4.75 -1.62 12.36
N GLY A 49 -3.66 -1.15 12.92
CA GLY A 49 -2.32 -1.32 12.37
C GLY A 49 -1.27 -0.65 13.26
N VAL A 50 -0.02 -0.92 12.98
CA VAL A 50 1.11 -0.28 13.69
C VAL A 50 1.86 0.61 12.71
N PHE A 51 1.91 1.90 13.02
CA PHE A 51 2.52 2.92 12.18
C PHE A 51 3.95 3.22 12.62
N ASP A 52 4.89 3.21 11.68
CA ASP A 52 6.27 3.61 11.89
C ASP A 52 6.45 5.06 11.39
N ASN A 53 6.59 6.00 12.32
CA ASN A 53 6.78 7.42 12.00
C ASN A 53 8.08 7.68 11.24
N THR A 54 9.10 6.85 11.44
CA THR A 54 10.41 7.03 10.76
C THR A 54 10.27 6.76 9.27
N LYS A 55 9.50 5.74 8.92
CA LYS A 55 9.26 5.35 7.53
C LYS A 55 8.01 6.01 6.94
N SER A 56 7.21 6.69 7.76
CA SER A 56 5.89 7.21 7.37
C SER A 56 4.97 6.15 6.76
N GLN A 57 5.03 4.91 7.24
CA GLN A 57 4.29 3.76 6.71
C GLN A 57 3.87 2.81 7.85
N PHE A 58 2.83 2.00 7.57
CA PHE A 58 2.47 0.90 8.46
C PHE A 58 3.53 -0.21 8.39
N THR A 59 3.79 -0.86 9.51
CA THR A 59 4.78 -1.95 9.61
C THR A 59 4.32 -3.18 8.83
N ASP A 60 5.27 -4.03 8.41
CA ASP A 60 4.96 -5.26 7.68
C ASP A 60 4.29 -6.30 8.58
N ASP A 61 4.67 -6.35 9.86
CA ASP A 61 4.09 -7.28 10.84
C ASP A 61 2.64 -6.93 11.20
N TYR A 62 2.32 -5.63 11.23
CA TYR A 62 1.00 -5.13 11.57
C TYR A 62 0.55 -4.06 10.56
N PRO A 63 0.26 -4.47 9.32
CA PRO A 63 -0.27 -3.57 8.32
C PRO A 63 -1.63 -3.03 8.72
N LEU A 64 -2.05 -1.92 8.11
CA LEU A 64 -3.42 -1.45 8.30
C LEU A 64 -4.41 -2.48 7.72
N THR A 65 -5.20 -3.10 8.60
CA THR A 65 -6.14 -4.15 8.23
C THR A 65 -7.56 -3.84 8.72
N PRO A 66 -8.58 -4.18 7.92
CA PRO A 66 -9.97 -4.06 8.38
C PRO A 66 -10.23 -5.02 9.53
N THR A 67 -11.01 -4.58 10.52
CA THR A 67 -11.30 -5.35 11.71
C THR A 67 -12.70 -5.03 12.28
N GLN A 68 -13.15 -5.79 13.25
CA GLN A 68 -14.38 -5.50 13.98
C GLN A 68 -14.11 -4.53 15.13
N LYS A 69 -15.06 -3.64 15.42
CA LYS A 69 -14.96 -2.69 16.54
C LYS A 69 -14.62 -3.37 17.87
N THR A 70 -15.19 -4.54 18.12
CA THR A 70 -14.95 -5.34 19.34
C THR A 70 -13.51 -5.86 19.49
N SER A 71 -12.77 -5.96 18.37
CA SER A 71 -11.39 -6.45 18.37
C SER A 71 -10.36 -5.34 18.62
N LEU A 72 -10.75 -4.07 18.51
CA LEU A 72 -9.83 -2.94 18.64
C LEU A 72 -9.22 -2.84 20.03
N GLU A 73 -10.02 -3.05 21.10
CA GLU A 73 -9.52 -3.03 22.48
C GLU A 73 -8.47 -4.11 22.71
N GLY A 74 -8.73 -5.32 22.20
CA GLY A 74 -7.76 -6.42 22.26
C GLY A 74 -6.45 -6.08 21.56
N PHE A 75 -6.54 -5.50 20.37
CA PHE A 75 -5.37 -5.03 19.63
C PHE A 75 -4.57 -3.98 20.41
N MET A 76 -5.21 -2.94 20.93
CA MET A 76 -4.54 -1.89 21.70
C MET A 76 -3.90 -2.46 22.98
N ARG A 77 -4.59 -3.37 23.68
CA ARG A 77 -4.07 -4.06 24.87
C ARG A 77 -2.84 -4.91 24.56
N THR A 78 -2.81 -5.61 23.42
CA THR A 78 -1.64 -6.41 22.97
C THR A 78 -0.39 -5.52 22.78
N HIS A 79 -0.59 -4.26 22.42
CA HIS A 79 0.49 -3.28 22.27
C HIS A 79 0.72 -2.42 23.53
N ASN A 80 0.20 -2.84 24.70
CA ASN A 80 0.30 -2.14 25.97
C ASN A 80 -0.18 -0.67 25.91
N ARG A 81 -1.25 -0.43 25.14
CA ARG A 81 -1.88 0.89 25.00
C ARG A 81 -3.33 0.86 25.45
N PRO A 82 -3.80 1.93 26.09
CA PRO A 82 -5.23 2.06 26.37
C PRO A 82 -5.98 2.28 25.05
N MET A 83 -7.23 1.87 25.03
CA MET A 83 -8.14 2.23 23.95
C MET A 83 -8.37 3.75 24.00
N PRO A 84 -8.30 4.47 22.88
CA PRO A 84 -8.62 5.88 22.86
C PRO A 84 -10.11 6.11 23.17
N ASP A 85 -10.43 7.19 23.88
CA ASP A 85 -11.80 7.55 24.20
C ASP A 85 -12.64 7.81 22.94
N PHE A 86 -11.97 8.27 21.88
CA PHE A 86 -12.54 8.50 20.58
C PHE A 86 -11.72 7.81 19.48
N ILE A 87 -12.40 7.04 18.62
CA ILE A 87 -11.76 6.41 17.46
C ILE A 87 -11.79 7.44 16.32
N PRO A 88 -10.64 7.88 15.83
CA PRO A 88 -10.59 8.90 14.78
C PRO A 88 -11.18 8.39 13.46
N ASP A 89 -11.91 9.28 12.79
CA ASP A 89 -12.41 9.06 11.44
C ASP A 89 -11.36 9.47 10.42
N ALA A 90 -11.18 8.64 9.40
CA ALA A 90 -10.27 8.90 8.29
C ALA A 90 -10.86 8.37 6.99
N GLN A 91 -10.38 8.86 5.88
CA GLN A 91 -10.62 8.25 4.58
C GLN A 91 -9.49 7.26 4.28
N VAL A 92 -9.83 5.98 4.18
CA VAL A 92 -8.87 4.95 3.82
C VAL A 92 -8.81 4.87 2.29
N VAL A 93 -7.62 5.14 1.73
CA VAL A 93 -7.38 5.20 0.29
C VAL A 93 -6.27 4.23 -0.12
N PHE A 94 -6.23 3.88 -1.39
CA PHE A 94 -5.10 3.20 -2.00
C PHE A 94 -4.50 4.13 -3.06
N ASP A 95 -3.46 4.88 -2.68
CA ASP A 95 -2.78 5.84 -3.55
C ASP A 95 -1.30 5.49 -3.75
N PRO A 96 -0.96 4.83 -4.85
CA PRO A 96 0.43 4.49 -5.16
C PRO A 96 1.31 5.70 -5.51
N SER A 97 0.72 6.87 -5.77
CA SER A 97 1.47 8.09 -6.07
C SER A 97 2.03 8.76 -4.81
N SER A 98 1.43 8.49 -3.66
CA SER A 98 1.85 9.01 -2.36
C SER A 98 2.74 8.01 -1.62
N GLU A 99 3.85 8.50 -1.10
CA GLU A 99 4.75 7.71 -0.24
C GLU A 99 4.35 7.80 1.25
N LYS A 100 3.48 8.73 1.61
CA LYS A 100 3.03 8.93 2.98
C LYS A 100 1.91 7.96 3.32
N GLY A 101 2.06 7.21 4.40
CA GLY A 101 1.02 6.30 4.89
C GLY A 101 -0.15 7.05 5.53
N ILE A 102 0.09 8.21 6.13
CA ILE A 102 -0.92 9.09 6.68
C ILE A 102 -0.70 10.50 6.15
N GLN A 103 -1.75 11.10 5.59
CA GLN A 103 -1.75 12.47 5.08
C GLN A 103 -2.75 13.28 5.92
N MET A 104 -2.22 14.24 6.68
CA MET A 104 -3.02 15.10 7.55
C MET A 104 -3.23 16.51 6.97
N GLU A 105 -2.67 16.79 5.80
CA GLU A 105 -2.62 18.14 5.21
C GLU A 105 -3.96 18.61 4.64
N THR A 106 -4.87 17.67 4.40
CA THR A 106 -6.19 17.95 3.83
C THR A 106 -7.26 17.20 4.61
N ALA A 107 -8.32 17.88 5.03
CA ALA A 107 -9.50 17.23 5.61
C ALA A 107 -10.43 16.70 4.50
N PRO A 108 -10.96 15.47 4.61
CA PRO A 108 -10.71 14.46 5.65
C PRO A 108 -9.31 13.88 5.56
N TYR A 109 -8.76 13.43 6.68
CA TYR A 109 -7.44 12.79 6.72
C TYR A 109 -7.44 11.54 5.87
N HIS A 110 -6.38 11.37 5.06
CA HIS A 110 -6.23 10.20 4.21
C HIS A 110 -5.22 9.24 4.83
N VAL A 111 -5.62 7.98 4.92
CA VAL A 111 -4.74 6.90 5.36
C VAL A 111 -4.53 5.96 4.19
N ASN A 112 -3.29 5.86 3.75
CA ASN A 112 -2.92 5.16 2.53
C ASN A 112 -2.63 3.69 2.82
N LEU A 113 -3.36 2.79 2.16
CA LEU A 113 -3.10 1.35 2.20
C LEU A 113 -1.91 0.93 1.33
N TYR A 114 -1.49 1.80 0.41
CA TYR A 114 -0.37 1.46 -0.46
C TYR A 114 0.93 1.38 0.34
N ARG A 115 1.69 0.33 0.09
CA ARG A 115 3.06 0.16 0.59
C ARG A 115 3.97 -0.26 -0.55
N LYS A 116 5.18 0.29 -0.56
CA LYS A 116 6.21 -0.17 -1.49
C LYS A 116 6.55 -1.62 -1.15
N SER A 117 6.59 -2.47 -2.16
CA SER A 117 7.08 -3.85 -1.98
C SER A 117 8.57 -3.84 -1.63
N GLY A 118 9.05 -4.93 -1.00
CA GLY A 118 10.48 -5.10 -0.74
C GLY A 118 11.34 -4.99 -1.99
N TYR A 119 10.82 -5.43 -3.14
CA TYR A 119 11.48 -5.26 -4.45
C TYR A 119 11.62 -3.79 -4.87
N MET A 120 10.62 -2.97 -4.58
CA MET A 120 10.67 -1.52 -4.87
C MET A 120 11.62 -0.78 -3.94
N LEU A 121 11.76 -1.25 -2.69
CA LEU A 121 12.69 -0.68 -1.71
C LEU A 121 14.13 -1.14 -1.97
N GLY A 122 14.30 -2.37 -2.47
CA GLY A 122 15.60 -2.93 -2.85
C GLY A 122 16.08 -2.55 -4.25
N ALA A 123 15.28 -1.83 -5.03
CA ALA A 123 15.68 -1.30 -6.33
C ALA A 123 16.67 -0.13 -6.14
N SER A 124 17.76 -0.39 -5.42
CA SER A 124 18.86 0.54 -5.27
C SER A 124 19.73 0.54 -6.52
N SER A 125 20.20 1.66 -6.85
CA SER A 125 21.40 2.18 -7.55
C SER A 125 22.35 1.25 -8.34
N GLU A 126 22.20 -0.05 -8.32
CA GLU A 126 23.04 -1.01 -9.05
C GLU A 126 22.37 -1.59 -10.31
N VAL A 127 21.13 -1.23 -10.61
CA VAL A 127 20.56 -1.59 -11.92
C VAL A 127 21.19 -0.65 -12.93
N PRO A 128 22.07 -1.18 -13.81
CA PRO A 128 22.68 -0.35 -14.84
C PRO A 128 21.57 0.33 -15.63
N GLU A 129 21.79 1.60 -15.95
CA GLU A 129 20.89 2.40 -16.78
C GLU A 129 20.48 1.59 -18.00
N LEU A 130 19.27 1.06 -17.99
CA LEU A 130 18.73 0.27 -19.07
C LEU A 130 18.40 1.22 -20.20
N THR A 131 19.37 1.44 -21.07
CA THR A 131 19.15 2.17 -22.34
C THR A 131 17.96 1.53 -23.07
N TYR A 132 17.06 2.38 -23.54
CA TYR A 132 15.85 2.05 -24.28
C TYR A 132 16.12 1.01 -25.36
N GLY A 133 15.53 -0.16 -25.22
CA GLY A 133 15.74 -1.33 -26.09
C GLY A 133 15.47 -2.60 -25.32
N THR A 134 14.32 -2.68 -24.77
CA THR A 134 13.89 -3.51 -23.62
C THR A 134 14.11 -5.01 -23.75
N GLY A 135 13.99 -5.59 -24.91
CA GLY A 135 14.07 -7.05 -25.05
C GLY A 135 15.47 -7.61 -24.76
N ALA A 136 16.51 -6.97 -25.27
CA ALA A 136 17.89 -7.43 -25.10
C ALA A 136 18.37 -7.30 -23.66
N ALA A 137 17.98 -6.23 -22.98
CA ALA A 137 18.31 -6.01 -21.58
C ALA A 137 17.64 -7.03 -20.66
N MET A 138 16.36 -7.33 -20.85
CA MET A 138 15.66 -8.36 -20.08
C MET A 138 16.27 -9.75 -20.26
N HIS A 139 16.68 -10.11 -21.49
CA HIS A 139 17.38 -11.36 -21.75
C HIS A 139 18.70 -11.47 -20.98
N LYS A 140 19.41 -10.38 -20.83
CA LYS A 140 20.69 -10.35 -20.11
C LYS A 140 20.50 -10.50 -18.60
N TYR A 141 19.55 -9.80 -17.99
CA TYR A 141 19.43 -9.71 -16.54
C TYR A 141 18.46 -10.73 -15.93
N ILE A 142 17.40 -11.08 -16.65
CA ILE A 142 16.36 -12.02 -16.19
C ILE A 142 16.00 -13.05 -17.28
N PRO A 143 16.97 -13.83 -17.77
CA PRO A 143 16.78 -14.66 -18.96
C PRO A 143 15.68 -15.71 -18.82
N ASN A 144 15.52 -16.30 -17.65
CA ASN A 144 14.51 -17.34 -17.42
C ASN A 144 13.09 -16.78 -17.39
N ILE A 145 12.89 -15.62 -16.75
CA ILE A 145 11.60 -14.93 -16.73
C ILE A 145 11.26 -14.45 -18.14
N THR A 146 12.23 -13.88 -18.85
CA THR A 146 12.04 -13.42 -20.23
C THR A 146 11.62 -14.56 -21.16
N LYS A 147 12.27 -15.72 -21.08
CA LYS A 147 11.91 -16.91 -21.86
C LYS A 147 10.50 -17.41 -21.52
N LEU A 148 10.16 -17.45 -20.23
CA LEU A 148 8.81 -17.83 -19.78
C LEU A 148 7.75 -16.88 -20.33
N MET A 149 7.98 -15.56 -20.25
CA MET A 149 7.07 -14.55 -20.78
C MET A 149 6.89 -14.71 -22.31
N GLN A 150 7.97 -14.84 -23.05
CA GLN A 150 7.90 -15.07 -24.50
C GLN A 150 7.12 -16.33 -24.85
N HIS A 151 7.37 -17.43 -24.12
CA HIS A 151 6.66 -18.67 -24.32
C HIS A 151 5.14 -18.52 -24.09
N ILE A 152 4.75 -17.86 -23.01
CA ILE A 152 3.33 -17.63 -22.65
C ILE A 152 2.63 -16.73 -23.68
N LEU A 153 3.36 -15.76 -24.24
CA LEU A 153 2.87 -14.80 -25.24
C LEU A 153 2.91 -15.36 -26.68
N GLY A 154 3.22 -16.63 -26.87
CA GLY A 154 3.24 -17.27 -28.19
C GLY A 154 4.53 -17.05 -28.99
N GLY A 155 5.59 -16.55 -28.37
CA GLY A 155 6.91 -16.39 -28.99
C GLY A 155 7.05 -15.16 -29.91
N GLY A 156 5.98 -14.38 -30.09
CA GLY A 156 6.01 -13.17 -30.91
C GLY A 156 6.80 -12.04 -30.26
N LYS A 157 7.65 -11.36 -31.04
CA LYS A 157 8.41 -10.21 -30.55
C LYS A 157 7.50 -9.02 -30.24
N THR A 158 6.54 -8.77 -31.08
CA THR A 158 5.59 -7.63 -30.94
C THR A 158 4.74 -7.78 -29.70
N GLU A 159 4.19 -8.98 -29.44
CA GLU A 159 3.37 -9.27 -28.29
C GLU A 159 4.17 -9.14 -27.00
N PHE A 160 5.40 -9.63 -27.01
CA PHE A 160 6.32 -9.51 -25.88
C PHE A 160 6.64 -8.04 -25.56
N GLU A 161 7.04 -7.25 -26.55
CA GLU A 161 7.35 -5.82 -26.38
C GLU A 161 6.13 -5.05 -25.90
N HIS A 162 4.97 -5.33 -26.46
CA HIS A 162 3.71 -4.68 -26.06
C HIS A 162 3.36 -5.01 -24.59
N PHE A 163 3.50 -6.27 -24.20
CA PHE A 163 3.24 -6.70 -22.81
C PHE A 163 4.22 -6.05 -21.81
N VAL A 164 5.50 -6.02 -22.15
CA VAL A 164 6.52 -5.38 -21.30
C VAL A 164 6.26 -3.88 -21.17
N ASN A 165 5.91 -3.20 -22.27
CA ASN A 165 5.56 -1.78 -22.24
C ASN A 165 4.30 -1.51 -21.41
N TRP A 166 3.33 -2.40 -21.44
CA TRP A 166 2.13 -2.31 -20.61
C TRP A 166 2.46 -2.45 -19.10
N LEU A 167 3.32 -3.41 -18.73
CA LEU A 167 3.82 -3.54 -17.36
C LEU A 167 4.62 -2.31 -16.93
N ALA A 168 5.52 -1.82 -17.80
CA ALA A 168 6.31 -0.63 -17.54
C ALA A 168 5.42 0.61 -17.31
N TYR A 169 4.37 0.76 -18.10
CA TYR A 169 3.39 1.85 -17.92
C TYR A 169 2.72 1.79 -16.54
N ILE A 170 2.26 0.61 -16.10
CA ILE A 170 1.66 0.44 -14.76
C ILE A 170 2.66 0.81 -13.67
N TYR A 171 3.89 0.32 -13.80
CA TYR A 171 4.94 0.55 -12.81
C TYR A 171 5.33 2.02 -12.70
N GLN A 172 5.55 2.68 -13.84
CA GLN A 172 5.96 4.08 -13.90
C GLN A 172 4.87 5.05 -13.44
N ASN A 173 3.64 4.80 -13.88
CA ASN A 173 2.51 5.70 -13.59
C ASN A 173 1.77 5.32 -12.29
N LYS A 174 2.02 4.14 -11.74
CA LYS A 174 1.35 3.61 -10.54
C LYS A 174 -0.18 3.70 -10.64
N ARG A 175 -0.71 3.48 -11.83
CA ARG A 175 -2.14 3.61 -12.15
C ARG A 175 -2.68 2.35 -12.79
N LYS A 176 -3.96 2.07 -12.53
CA LYS A 176 -4.68 1.03 -13.26
C LYS A 176 -4.79 1.43 -14.73
N THR A 177 -4.50 0.50 -15.63
CA THR A 177 -4.80 0.66 -17.05
C THR A 177 -6.28 0.34 -17.30
N MET A 178 -6.84 0.94 -18.35
CA MET A 178 -8.20 0.59 -18.81
C MET A 178 -8.20 -0.65 -19.70
N THR A 179 -7.06 -1.35 -19.76
CA THR A 179 -6.85 -2.55 -20.58
C THR A 179 -6.48 -3.74 -19.69
N ALA A 180 -6.84 -4.94 -20.14
CA ALA A 180 -6.50 -6.20 -19.51
C ALA A 180 -5.85 -7.15 -20.51
N TRP A 181 -4.97 -8.01 -20.03
CA TRP A 181 -4.41 -9.11 -20.81
C TRP A 181 -5.15 -10.40 -20.50
N ILE A 182 -5.57 -11.10 -21.55
CA ILE A 182 -6.22 -12.41 -21.47
C ILE A 182 -5.25 -13.45 -21.99
N PHE A 183 -4.80 -14.32 -21.11
CA PHE A 183 -3.90 -15.44 -21.46
C PHE A 183 -4.75 -16.68 -21.77
N THR A 184 -4.78 -17.06 -23.04
CA THR A 184 -5.45 -18.29 -23.50
C THR A 184 -4.43 -19.32 -23.96
N GLY A 185 -4.79 -20.58 -23.95
CA GLY A 185 -3.93 -21.66 -24.47
C GLY A 185 -4.00 -22.93 -23.63
N VAL A 186 -3.24 -23.92 -24.06
CA VAL A 186 -3.22 -25.28 -23.46
C VAL A 186 -2.83 -25.23 -21.98
N PRO A 187 -3.46 -26.04 -21.11
CA PRO A 187 -3.02 -26.21 -19.72
C PRO A 187 -1.54 -26.64 -19.63
N GLY A 188 -0.85 -26.24 -18.58
CA GLY A 188 0.55 -26.64 -18.34
C GLY A 188 1.62 -25.77 -19.01
N THR A 189 1.25 -24.74 -19.77
CA THR A 189 2.20 -23.85 -20.46
C THR A 189 2.82 -22.76 -19.57
N GLY A 190 2.68 -22.82 -18.24
CA GLY A 190 3.33 -21.89 -17.31
C GLY A 190 2.54 -20.60 -17.02
N LYS A 191 1.34 -20.40 -17.58
CA LYS A 191 0.52 -19.19 -17.33
C LYS A 191 0.26 -18.95 -15.84
N GLY A 192 -0.17 -19.99 -15.12
CA GLY A 192 -0.40 -19.93 -13.67
C GLY A 192 0.87 -19.65 -12.87
N LEU A 193 2.00 -20.24 -13.29
CA LEU A 193 3.31 -19.95 -12.67
C LEU A 193 3.67 -18.48 -12.81
N PHE A 194 3.52 -17.91 -13.99
CA PHE A 194 3.82 -16.52 -14.23
C PHE A 194 2.93 -15.56 -13.41
N ILE A 195 1.61 -15.81 -13.39
CA ILE A 195 0.66 -14.89 -12.72
C ILE A 195 0.76 -14.96 -11.18
N HIS A 196 1.07 -16.13 -10.63
CA HIS A 196 1.02 -16.34 -9.17
C HIS A 196 2.38 -16.37 -8.48
N LYS A 197 3.48 -16.51 -9.22
CA LYS A 197 4.82 -16.77 -8.65
C LYS A 197 5.91 -15.82 -9.17
N VAL A 198 5.67 -15.11 -10.24
CA VAL A 198 6.54 -14.07 -10.78
C VAL A 198 5.93 -12.68 -10.56
#